data_763fbf5b47b7d2d42d9157cc37f42455
#
_entry.id   763fbf5b47b7d2d42d9157cc37f42455
#
_cell.length_a   1.000
_cell.length_b   1.000
_cell.length_c   1.000
_cell.angle_alpha   90.00
_cell.angle_beta   90.00
_cell.angle_gamma   90.00
#
_symmetry.space_group_name_H-M   'P 1'
#
loop_
_entity.id
_entity.type
_entity.pdbx_description
1 polymer ?
#
loop_
_entity_poly.entity_id
_entity_poly.type
_entity_poly.pdbx_seq_one_letter_code
_entity_poly.pdbx_strand_id
1 'polypeptide(L)'
;MGAGAPTATGALALNDGWAELKRMWVVPQARGRGLSKALLVALETRARDAGITWLRLETGIANHEALGLYERSGFVRIGPFGDYRPDPLSVFMEKRLS
;
A
#
# COMPACT_ATOMS: atom_id res chain seq x y z
N MET A 1 1.97 -27.71 5.79
CA MET A 1 1.95 -26.64 5.73
C MET A 1 2.59 -26.05 4.73
N GLY A 2 2.03 -25.42 4.11
CA GLY A 2 2.54 -24.86 2.99
C GLY A 2 3.82 -24.18 3.26
N ALA A 3 4.82 -24.84 3.10
CA ALA A 3 6.11 -24.24 3.31
C ALA A 3 6.52 -23.39 2.12
N GLY A 4 5.65 -23.19 1.15
CA GLY A 4 5.99 -22.38 -0.01
C GLY A 4 6.06 -20.89 0.31
N ALA A 5 6.69 -20.12 -0.57
CA ALA A 5 6.73 -18.68 -0.46
C ALA A 5 5.32 -18.09 -0.55
N PRO A 6 5.02 -17.00 0.14
CA PRO A 6 3.71 -16.37 0.04
C PRO A 6 3.46 -15.87 -1.37
N THR A 7 2.21 -15.92 -1.82
CA THR A 7 1.82 -15.41 -3.13
C THR A 7 1.66 -13.90 -3.15
N ALA A 8 1.47 -13.31 -1.96
CA ALA A 8 1.36 -11.87 -1.80
C ALA A 8 1.87 -11.47 -0.43
N THR A 9 2.50 -10.33 -0.33
CA THR A 9 3.00 -9.78 0.93
C THR A 9 2.71 -8.30 1.03
N GLY A 10 2.59 -7.81 2.27
CA GLY A 10 2.47 -6.41 2.57
C GLY A 10 2.71 -6.18 4.04
N ALA A 11 3.04 -4.97 4.42
CA ALA A 11 3.31 -4.62 5.80
C ALA A 11 2.82 -3.20 6.09
N LEU A 12 2.52 -2.94 7.37
CA LEU A 12 2.17 -1.61 7.85
C LEU A 12 3.26 -1.15 8.82
N ALA A 13 3.76 0.05 8.61
CA ALA A 13 4.61 0.72 9.58
C ALA A 13 3.74 1.71 10.33
N LEU A 14 3.49 1.44 11.60
CA LEU A 14 2.55 2.24 12.41
C LEU A 14 3.23 3.49 12.96
N ASN A 15 2.54 4.61 12.85
CA ASN A 15 2.94 5.89 13.42
C ASN A 15 1.76 6.46 14.19
N ASP A 16 1.92 7.65 14.73
CA ASP A 16 0.86 8.29 15.51
C ASP A 16 -0.23 8.83 14.57
N GLY A 17 -1.35 8.13 14.52
CA GLY A 17 -2.52 8.50 13.71
C GLY A 17 -2.44 8.12 12.24
N TRP A 18 -1.29 7.65 11.77
CA TRP A 18 -1.14 7.22 10.38
C TRP A 18 -0.24 6.00 10.28
N ALA A 19 -0.38 5.27 9.19
CA ALA A 19 0.47 4.11 8.94
C ALA A 19 0.98 4.17 7.50
N GLU A 20 2.18 3.65 7.29
CA GLU A 20 2.74 3.52 5.95
C GLU A 20 2.56 2.09 5.45
N LEU A 21 1.99 1.96 4.26
CA LEU A 21 1.87 0.70 3.56
C LEU A 21 3.19 0.39 2.87
N LYS A 22 3.81 -0.73 3.23
CA LYS A 22 5.12 -1.13 2.73
C LYS A 22 5.10 -2.52 2.14
N ARG A 23 6.04 -2.78 1.23
CA ARG A 23 6.34 -4.13 0.74
C ARG A 23 5.15 -4.83 0.09
N MET A 24 4.28 -4.07 -0.54
CA MET A 24 3.19 -4.67 -1.32
C MET A 24 3.77 -5.38 -2.54
N TRP A 25 3.57 -6.68 -2.58
CA TRP A 25 4.09 -7.50 -3.67
C TRP A 25 3.24 -8.73 -3.87
N VAL A 26 3.00 -9.05 -5.12
CA VAL A 26 2.26 -10.25 -5.52
C VAL A 26 3.10 -10.99 -6.56
N VAL A 27 3.24 -12.30 -6.41
CA VAL A 27 4.00 -13.08 -7.38
C VAL A 27 3.38 -12.91 -8.78
N PRO A 28 4.22 -12.88 -9.84
CA PRO A 28 3.69 -12.65 -11.19
C PRO A 28 2.58 -13.61 -11.59
N GLN A 29 2.67 -14.88 -11.19
CA GLN A 29 1.68 -15.89 -11.54
C GLN A 29 0.31 -15.63 -10.91
N ALA A 30 0.28 -14.89 -9.82
CA ALA A 30 -0.96 -14.58 -9.09
C ALA A 30 -1.55 -13.20 -9.44
N ARG A 31 -0.85 -12.42 -10.25
CA ARG A 31 -1.32 -11.09 -10.64
C ARG A 31 -2.54 -11.23 -11.54
N GLY A 32 -3.43 -10.23 -11.47
CA GLY A 32 -4.66 -10.26 -12.25
C GLY A 32 -5.79 -11.07 -11.63
N ARG A 33 -5.56 -11.67 -10.45
CA ARG A 33 -6.59 -12.46 -9.75
C ARG A 33 -7.21 -11.72 -8.58
N GLY A 34 -7.02 -10.43 -8.49
CA GLY A 34 -7.56 -9.62 -7.40
C GLY A 34 -6.84 -9.79 -6.07
N LEU A 35 -5.69 -10.47 -6.03
CA LEU A 35 -4.94 -10.68 -4.79
C LEU A 35 -4.37 -9.40 -4.23
N SER A 36 -3.89 -8.50 -5.08
CA SER A 36 -3.38 -7.21 -4.63
C SER A 36 -4.47 -6.40 -3.94
N LYS A 37 -5.67 -6.39 -4.51
CA LYS A 37 -6.79 -5.67 -3.90
C LYS A 37 -7.21 -6.33 -2.60
N ALA A 38 -7.28 -7.65 -2.55
CA ALA A 38 -7.65 -8.38 -1.34
C ALA A 38 -6.65 -8.12 -0.22
N LEU A 39 -5.35 -8.12 -0.53
CA LEU A 39 -4.31 -7.82 0.43
C LEU A 39 -4.43 -6.38 0.94
N LEU A 40 -4.66 -5.43 0.03
CA LEU A 40 -4.82 -4.03 0.40
C LEU A 40 -6.01 -3.84 1.34
N VAL A 41 -7.15 -4.47 1.04
CA VAL A 41 -8.35 -4.40 1.89
C VAL A 41 -8.04 -4.98 3.28
N ALA A 42 -7.32 -6.10 3.34
CA ALA A 42 -6.94 -6.70 4.62
C ALA A 42 -6.04 -5.77 5.43
N LEU A 43 -5.09 -5.11 4.79
CA LEU A 43 -4.19 -4.17 5.47
C LEU A 43 -4.94 -2.92 5.93
N GLU A 44 -5.89 -2.42 5.13
CA GLU A 44 -6.74 -1.31 5.55
C GLU A 44 -7.57 -1.66 6.77
N THR A 45 -8.12 -2.86 6.82
CA THR A 45 -8.89 -3.33 7.96
C THR A 45 -8.02 -3.39 9.21
N ARG A 46 -6.80 -3.93 9.08
CA ARG A 46 -5.86 -3.97 10.21
C ARG A 46 -5.50 -2.58 10.70
N ALA A 47 -5.31 -1.64 9.78
CA ALA A 47 -4.99 -0.26 10.16
C ALA A 47 -6.17 0.38 10.92
N ARG A 48 -7.39 0.18 10.43
CA ARG A 48 -8.59 0.68 11.13
C ARG A 48 -8.70 0.10 12.53
N ASP A 49 -8.48 -1.21 12.66
CA ASP A 49 -8.55 -1.89 13.96
C ASP A 49 -7.48 -1.36 14.92
N ALA A 50 -6.37 -0.86 14.41
CA ALA A 50 -5.32 -0.25 15.21
C ALA A 50 -5.56 1.24 15.48
N GLY A 51 -6.71 1.79 15.07
CA GLY A 51 -7.05 3.19 15.30
C GLY A 51 -6.40 4.16 14.33
N ILE A 52 -5.87 3.66 13.21
CA ILE A 52 -5.20 4.48 12.21
C ILE A 52 -6.23 5.20 11.34
N THR A 53 -6.09 6.51 11.17
CA THR A 53 -6.97 7.33 10.36
C THR A 53 -6.46 7.49 8.93
N TRP A 54 -5.14 7.58 8.74
CA TRP A 54 -4.52 7.83 7.45
C TRP A 54 -3.58 6.71 7.07
N LEU A 55 -3.75 6.22 5.84
CA LEU A 55 -2.83 5.24 5.26
C LEU A 55 -2.06 5.93 4.14
N ARG A 56 -0.72 5.84 4.19
CA ARG A 56 0.17 6.49 3.23
C ARG A 56 1.09 5.47 2.59
N LEU A 57 1.57 5.77 1.40
CA LEU A 57 2.49 4.90 0.69
C LEU A 57 3.40 5.70 -0.22
N GLU A 58 4.52 5.07 -0.58
CA GLU A 58 5.40 5.53 -1.64
C GLU A 58 5.53 4.40 -2.65
N THR A 59 5.49 4.72 -3.93
CA THR A 59 5.71 3.75 -5.01
C THR A 59 6.45 4.41 -6.17
N GLY A 60 7.04 3.60 -7.03
CA GLY A 60 7.75 4.12 -8.19
C GLY A 60 6.80 4.65 -9.26
N ILE A 61 7.19 5.76 -9.89
CA ILE A 61 6.37 6.38 -10.94
C ILE A 61 6.16 5.46 -12.15
N ALA A 62 7.08 4.51 -12.37
CA ALA A 62 6.96 3.54 -13.45
C ALA A 62 6.09 2.33 -13.10
N ASN A 63 5.67 2.22 -11.85
CA ASN A 63 4.85 1.09 -11.41
C ASN A 63 3.37 1.36 -11.68
N HIS A 64 3.00 1.33 -12.97
CA HIS A 64 1.66 1.69 -13.41
C HIS A 64 0.57 0.79 -12.85
N GLU A 65 0.88 -0.50 -12.66
CA GLU A 65 -0.07 -1.45 -12.10
C GLU A 65 -0.43 -1.09 -10.66
N ALA A 66 0.58 -0.80 -9.84
CA ALA A 66 0.36 -0.39 -8.45
C ALA A 66 -0.35 0.96 -8.37
N LEU A 67 0.06 1.93 -9.19
CA LEU A 67 -0.61 3.23 -9.22
C LEU A 67 -2.10 3.09 -9.54
N GLY A 68 -2.43 2.26 -10.54
CA GLY A 68 -3.81 2.00 -10.91
C GLY A 68 -4.60 1.36 -9.76
N LEU A 69 -4.01 0.38 -9.08
CA LEU A 69 -4.65 -0.25 -7.92
C LEU A 69 -4.96 0.77 -6.83
N TYR A 70 -3.97 1.59 -6.46
CA TYR A 70 -4.15 2.55 -5.38
C TYR A 70 -5.17 3.62 -5.74
N GLU A 71 -5.13 4.13 -6.96
CA GLU A 71 -6.11 5.14 -7.42
C GLU A 71 -7.52 4.58 -7.40
N ARG A 72 -7.72 3.36 -7.90
CA ARG A 72 -9.05 2.71 -7.87
C ARG A 72 -9.51 2.41 -6.45
N SER A 73 -8.58 2.31 -5.51
CA SER A 73 -8.89 2.02 -4.11
C SER A 73 -9.12 3.28 -3.28
N GLY A 74 -9.07 4.46 -3.90
CA GLY A 74 -9.38 5.71 -3.22
C GLY A 74 -8.18 6.50 -2.72
N PHE A 75 -6.97 6.08 -3.05
CA PHE A 75 -5.77 6.84 -2.71
C PHE A 75 -5.64 8.05 -3.64
N VAL A 76 -5.16 9.15 -3.09
CA VAL A 76 -4.87 10.37 -3.84
C VAL A 76 -3.39 10.71 -3.72
N ARG A 77 -2.85 11.38 -4.74
CA ARG A 77 -1.44 11.77 -4.74
C ARG A 77 -1.23 12.93 -3.80
N ILE A 78 -0.11 12.87 -3.06
CA ILE A 78 0.32 13.90 -2.11
C ILE A 78 1.81 14.16 -2.32
N GLY A 79 2.36 15.12 -1.59
CA GLY A 79 3.80 15.32 -1.50
C GLY A 79 4.46 14.30 -0.59
N PRO A 80 5.79 14.34 -0.48
CA PRO A 80 6.52 13.44 0.43
C PRO A 80 6.02 13.56 1.87
N PHE A 81 6.08 12.43 2.58
CA PHE A 81 5.68 12.37 3.98
C PHE A 81 6.79 11.71 4.80
N GLY A 82 6.70 11.83 6.13
CA GLY A 82 7.69 11.26 7.02
C GLY A 82 9.09 11.77 6.70
N ASP A 83 10.04 10.86 6.60
CA ASP A 83 11.44 11.19 6.29
C ASP A 83 11.75 11.18 4.80
N TYR A 84 10.75 10.98 3.94
CA TYR A 84 10.97 10.98 2.51
C TYR A 84 11.30 12.36 1.98
N ARG A 85 12.15 12.39 0.96
CA ARG A 85 12.48 13.61 0.23
C ARG A 85 11.80 13.59 -1.13
N PRO A 86 11.56 14.76 -1.74
CA PRO A 86 11.05 14.78 -3.11
C PRO A 86 11.96 14.00 -4.05
N ASP A 87 11.37 13.16 -4.88
CA ASP A 87 12.09 12.33 -5.85
C ASP A 87 11.22 12.22 -7.10
N PRO A 88 11.74 12.60 -8.28
CA PRO A 88 10.95 12.53 -9.51
C PRO A 88 10.57 11.11 -9.90
N LEU A 89 11.23 10.10 -9.33
CA LEU A 89 10.91 8.69 -9.60
C LEU A 89 9.90 8.11 -8.60
N SER A 90 9.49 8.88 -7.60
CA SER A 90 8.57 8.42 -6.56
C SER A 90 7.24 9.13 -6.63
N VAL A 91 6.17 8.38 -6.33
CA VAL A 91 4.83 8.92 -6.14
C VAL A 91 4.42 8.62 -4.71
N PHE A 92 3.93 9.64 -4.03
CA PHE A 92 3.42 9.51 -2.66
C PHE A 92 1.91 9.62 -2.68
N MET A 93 1.23 8.77 -1.93
CA MET A 93 -0.23 8.73 -1.92
C MET A 93 -0.75 8.55 -0.51
N GLU A 94 -1.99 8.96 -0.29
CA GLU A 94 -2.65 8.73 0.99
C GLU A 94 -4.13 8.45 0.80
N LYS A 95 -4.70 7.76 1.79
CA LYS A 95 -6.13 7.48 1.86
C LYS A 95 -6.60 7.64 3.28
N ARG A 96 -7.72 8.33 3.47
CA ARG A 96 -8.38 8.40 4.76
C ARG A 96 -9.20 7.14 4.99
N LEU A 97 -9.04 6.53 6.16
CA LEU A 97 -9.68 5.25 6.46
C LEU A 97 -10.99 5.39 7.25
N SER A 98 -11.29 6.56 7.74
CA SER A 98 -12.49 6.72 8.55
C SER A 98 -13.46 7.72 7.95
#